data_ae74a0f961cb88b2ad05ed17b2b53657
#
_entry.id   ae74a0f961cb88b2ad05ed17b2b53657
#
_cell.length_a   1.000
_cell.length_b   1.000
_cell.length_c   1.000
_cell.angle_alpha   90.00
_cell.angle_beta   90.00
_cell.angle_gamma   90.00
#
_symmetry.space_group_name_H-M   'P 1'
#
loop_
_entity.id
_entity.type
_entity.pdbx_description
1 polymer ?
#
loop_
_entity_poly.entity_id
_entity_poly.type
_entity_poly.pdbx_seq_one_letter_code
_entity_poly.pdbx_strand_id
1 'polypeptide(L)'
;MKQAELPFDLPYYDTPTNDNQRLLNLQLKYKLNGGAYLGDMYKLLFEIAYKNINKLSEQSQKIKNMDAAERMEKAHNAASYIVEQYLKRPDFVIKNSMTGYLFKRVQFELYGKNTRHCDQMLIFYGDVPASKEAKKKYYYIVKDKNTGKSETFESYEEIHLDLRFKTLRKKRFVEGIRYGKTWKNYSFDMVNE
;
A
#
# COMPACT_ATOMS: atom_id res chain seq x y z
N MET A 1 -17.69 -17.54 -28.93
CA MET A 1 -17.80 -16.09 -28.90
C MET A 1 -16.39 -15.51 -28.83
N LYS A 2 -15.99 -14.64 -29.80
CA LYS A 2 -14.72 -13.91 -29.72
C LYS A 2 -14.79 -13.02 -28.48
N GLN A 3 -13.85 -13.13 -27.54
CA GLN A 3 -13.67 -12.14 -26.48
C GLN A 3 -13.50 -10.79 -27.17
N ALA A 4 -14.51 -9.92 -27.06
CA ALA A 4 -14.35 -8.52 -27.43
C ALA A 4 -13.18 -8.00 -26.58
N GLU A 5 -12.20 -7.37 -27.20
CA GLU A 5 -11.13 -6.70 -26.51
C GLU A 5 -11.77 -5.69 -25.55
N LEU A 6 -11.73 -6.03 -24.26
CA LEU A 6 -12.28 -5.17 -23.24
C LEU A 6 -11.43 -3.89 -23.20
N PRO A 7 -12.03 -2.70 -23.18
CA PRO A 7 -11.30 -1.42 -23.23
C PRO A 7 -10.40 -1.17 -22.02
N PHE A 8 -10.41 -2.09 -21.06
CA PHE A 8 -9.60 -2.10 -19.87
C PHE A 8 -8.89 -3.44 -19.77
N ASP A 9 -7.59 -3.43 -19.52
CA ASP A 9 -6.79 -4.62 -19.19
C ASP A 9 -7.18 -5.12 -17.78
N LEU A 10 -8.42 -5.61 -17.68
CA LEU A 10 -9.03 -6.10 -16.44
C LEU A 10 -9.38 -7.58 -16.60
N PRO A 11 -9.06 -8.42 -15.60
CA PRO A 11 -9.43 -9.81 -15.63
C PRO A 11 -10.95 -9.98 -15.52
N TYR A 12 -11.52 -10.86 -16.33
CA TYR A 12 -12.89 -11.33 -16.21
C TYR A 12 -12.92 -12.81 -15.87
N TYR A 13 -13.78 -13.20 -14.94
CA TYR A 13 -13.92 -14.56 -14.46
C TYR A 13 -15.33 -15.05 -14.76
N ASP A 14 -15.50 -16.03 -15.64
CA ASP A 14 -16.83 -16.58 -16.00
C ASP A 14 -17.53 -17.17 -14.78
N THR A 15 -16.78 -17.91 -13.95
CA THR A 15 -17.26 -18.51 -12.71
C THR A 15 -16.35 -18.06 -11.54
N PRO A 16 -16.65 -16.92 -10.90
CA PRO A 16 -15.82 -16.43 -9.82
C PRO A 16 -15.90 -17.36 -8.60
N THR A 17 -14.76 -17.90 -8.18
CA THR A 17 -14.64 -18.86 -7.07
C THR A 17 -14.40 -18.21 -5.72
N ASN A 18 -14.05 -16.94 -5.70
CA ASN A 18 -13.76 -16.19 -4.47
C ASN A 18 -14.21 -14.73 -4.57
N ASP A 19 -14.25 -14.07 -3.41
CA ASP A 19 -14.75 -12.71 -3.29
C ASP A 19 -13.90 -11.69 -4.09
N ASN A 20 -12.59 -11.93 -4.26
CA ASN A 20 -11.76 -11.05 -5.07
C ASN A 20 -12.18 -11.08 -6.55
N GLN A 21 -12.40 -12.26 -7.10
CA GLN A 21 -12.86 -12.42 -8.49
C GLN A 21 -14.27 -11.82 -8.68
N ARG A 22 -15.15 -11.99 -7.70
CA ARG A 22 -16.50 -11.38 -7.72
C ARG A 22 -16.42 -9.86 -7.74
N LEU A 23 -15.56 -9.26 -6.91
CA LEU A 23 -15.33 -7.81 -6.88
C LEU A 23 -14.70 -7.28 -8.18
N LEU A 24 -13.72 -8.00 -8.74
CA LEU A 24 -13.10 -7.61 -10.01
C LEU A 24 -14.11 -7.67 -11.17
N ASN A 25 -15.01 -8.67 -11.19
CA ASN A 25 -16.09 -8.73 -12.16
C ASN A 25 -17.09 -7.57 -11.99
N LEU A 26 -17.43 -7.20 -10.75
CA LEU A 26 -18.29 -6.04 -10.49
C LEU A 26 -17.64 -4.72 -10.94
N GLN A 27 -16.33 -4.58 -10.70
CA GLN A 27 -15.55 -3.44 -11.22
C GLN A 27 -15.64 -3.35 -12.74
N LEU A 28 -15.42 -4.46 -13.43
CA LEU A 28 -15.50 -4.50 -14.90
C LEU A 28 -16.91 -4.13 -15.37
N LYS A 29 -17.95 -4.73 -14.78
CA LYS A 29 -19.35 -4.39 -15.09
C LYS A 29 -19.65 -2.91 -14.87
N TYR A 30 -19.14 -2.33 -13.77
CA TYR A 30 -19.26 -0.89 -13.52
C TYR A 30 -18.59 -0.06 -14.62
N LYS A 31 -17.38 -0.43 -15.03
CA LYS A 31 -16.67 0.30 -16.11
C LYS A 31 -17.36 0.21 -17.47
N LEU A 32 -18.03 -0.88 -17.76
CA LEU A 32 -18.75 -1.08 -19.01
C LEU A 32 -20.17 -0.45 -19.02
N ASN A 33 -20.86 -0.51 -17.88
CA ASN A 33 -22.30 -0.21 -17.80
C ASN A 33 -22.62 0.97 -16.85
N GLY A 34 -21.63 1.63 -16.29
CA GLY A 34 -21.79 2.76 -15.37
C GLY A 34 -22.32 2.37 -13.98
N GLY A 35 -22.94 3.33 -13.31
CA GLY A 35 -23.25 3.29 -11.88
C GLY A 35 -24.14 2.16 -11.36
N ALA A 36 -24.80 1.39 -12.23
CA ALA A 36 -25.74 0.34 -11.84
C ALA A 36 -25.16 -0.74 -10.90
N TYR A 37 -23.86 -0.98 -10.99
CA TYR A 37 -23.18 -2.03 -10.20
C TYR A 37 -22.44 -1.52 -8.95
N LEU A 38 -22.44 -0.21 -8.69
CA LEU A 38 -21.79 0.34 -7.50
C LEU A 38 -22.46 -0.10 -6.20
N GLY A 39 -23.78 -0.22 -6.20
CA GLY A 39 -24.53 -0.71 -5.04
C GLY A 39 -24.17 -2.15 -4.68
N ASP A 40 -24.05 -3.02 -5.68
CA ASP A 40 -23.69 -4.43 -5.47
C ASP A 40 -22.21 -4.55 -5.05
N MET A 41 -21.34 -3.73 -5.64
CA MET A 41 -19.94 -3.64 -5.22
C MET A 41 -19.83 -3.18 -3.77
N TYR A 42 -20.55 -2.12 -3.38
CA TYR A 42 -20.58 -1.64 -2.00
C TYR A 42 -21.03 -2.74 -1.03
N LYS A 43 -22.14 -3.43 -1.31
CA LYS A 43 -22.65 -4.51 -0.45
C LYS A 43 -21.60 -5.59 -0.22
N LEU A 44 -20.97 -6.07 -1.28
CA LEU A 44 -19.96 -7.10 -1.19
C LEU A 44 -18.70 -6.60 -0.46
N LEU A 45 -18.25 -5.36 -0.71
CA LEU A 45 -17.14 -4.74 0.01
C LEU A 45 -17.44 -4.62 1.51
N PHE A 46 -18.65 -4.18 1.87
CA PHE A 46 -19.08 -4.07 3.26
C PHE A 46 -19.09 -5.43 3.97
N GLU A 47 -19.67 -6.46 3.37
CA GLU A 47 -19.69 -7.81 3.93
C GLU A 47 -18.29 -8.36 4.18
N ILE A 48 -17.37 -8.19 3.22
CA ILE A 48 -16.00 -8.64 3.36
C ILE A 48 -15.26 -7.82 4.43
N ALA A 49 -15.46 -6.50 4.47
CA ALA A 49 -14.86 -5.62 5.48
C ALA A 49 -15.31 -6.04 6.89
N TYR A 50 -16.60 -6.26 7.08
CA TYR A 50 -17.16 -6.67 8.37
C TYR A 50 -16.64 -8.05 8.82
N LYS A 51 -16.58 -9.03 7.90
CA LYS A 51 -15.92 -10.34 8.15
C LYS A 51 -14.48 -10.18 8.57
N ASN A 52 -13.72 -9.31 7.90
CA ASN A 52 -12.32 -9.06 8.23
C ASN A 52 -12.15 -8.42 9.62
N ILE A 53 -13.01 -7.46 9.98
CA ILE A 53 -12.99 -6.83 11.32
C ILE A 53 -13.28 -7.87 12.40
N ASN A 54 -14.29 -8.72 12.22
CA ASN A 54 -14.61 -9.77 13.17
C ASN A 54 -13.46 -10.77 13.34
N LYS A 55 -12.82 -11.18 12.24
CA LYS A 55 -11.64 -12.03 12.29
C LYS A 55 -10.46 -11.38 13.03
N LEU A 56 -10.23 -10.08 12.80
CA LEU A 56 -9.19 -9.33 13.51
C LEU A 56 -9.53 -9.14 15.00
N SER A 57 -10.82 -9.14 15.39
CA SER A 57 -11.22 -9.06 16.78
C SER A 57 -10.77 -10.25 17.62
N GLU A 58 -10.58 -11.41 17.00
CA GLU A 58 -10.03 -12.60 17.66
C GLU A 58 -8.55 -12.44 18.04
N GLN A 59 -7.84 -11.57 17.32
CA GLN A 59 -6.39 -11.36 17.45
C GLN A 59 -6.01 -10.09 18.21
N SER A 60 -6.95 -9.16 18.41
CA SER A 60 -6.68 -7.85 18.98
C SER A 60 -7.70 -7.48 20.05
N GLN A 61 -7.23 -7.31 21.30
CA GLN A 61 -8.08 -6.89 22.42
C GLN A 61 -8.77 -5.55 22.16
N LYS A 62 -8.09 -4.60 21.48
CA LYS A 62 -8.67 -3.32 21.10
C LYS A 62 -9.93 -3.49 20.26
N ILE A 63 -9.89 -4.38 19.26
CA ILE A 63 -11.02 -4.62 18.34
C ILE A 63 -12.07 -5.49 19.03
N LYS A 64 -11.67 -6.40 19.90
CA LYS A 64 -12.60 -7.23 20.70
C LYS A 64 -13.51 -6.36 21.57
N ASN A 65 -13.00 -5.26 22.10
CA ASN A 65 -13.75 -4.32 22.95
C ASN A 65 -14.68 -3.38 22.16
N MET A 66 -14.59 -3.34 20.84
CA MET A 66 -15.51 -2.57 20.00
C MET A 66 -16.87 -3.25 19.98
N ASP A 67 -17.94 -2.47 20.10
CA ASP A 67 -19.29 -2.97 19.95
C ASP A 67 -19.62 -3.30 18.47
N ALA A 68 -20.79 -3.90 18.24
CA ALA A 68 -21.21 -4.28 16.90
C ALA A 68 -21.43 -3.05 16.00
N ALA A 69 -21.96 -1.97 16.55
CA ALA A 69 -22.24 -0.73 15.82
C ALA A 69 -20.95 -0.07 15.36
N GLU A 70 -19.94 0.02 16.23
CA GLU A 70 -18.63 0.56 15.90
C GLU A 70 -17.93 -0.27 14.82
N ARG A 71 -18.00 -1.61 14.90
CA ARG A 71 -17.46 -2.49 13.85
C ARG A 71 -18.15 -2.31 12.51
N MET A 72 -19.48 -2.13 12.52
CA MET A 72 -20.26 -1.85 11.32
C MET A 72 -19.90 -0.49 10.73
N GLU A 73 -19.71 0.54 11.55
CA GLU A 73 -19.26 1.86 11.11
C GLU A 73 -17.89 1.79 10.42
N LYS A 74 -16.92 1.09 11.01
CA LYS A 74 -15.59 0.91 10.40
C LYS A 74 -15.67 0.16 9.07
N ALA A 75 -16.51 -0.89 8.98
CA ALA A 75 -16.74 -1.61 7.74
C ALA A 75 -17.38 -0.72 6.66
N HIS A 76 -18.39 0.09 7.06
CA HIS A 76 -19.03 1.06 6.18
C HIS A 76 -18.04 2.08 5.64
N ASN A 77 -17.22 2.67 6.52
CA ASN A 77 -16.23 3.68 6.12
C ASN A 77 -15.19 3.10 5.14
N ALA A 78 -14.74 1.86 5.37
CA ALA A 78 -13.82 1.19 4.48
C ALA A 78 -14.43 0.92 3.09
N ALA A 79 -15.67 0.42 3.03
CA ALA A 79 -16.38 0.13 1.78
C ALA A 79 -16.74 1.42 1.03
N SER A 80 -17.28 2.42 1.72
CA SER A 80 -17.66 3.72 1.15
C SER A 80 -16.46 4.44 0.56
N TYR A 81 -15.31 4.41 1.23
CA TYR A 81 -14.10 5.00 0.69
C TYR A 81 -13.72 4.45 -0.69
N ILE A 82 -13.81 3.13 -0.88
CA ILE A 82 -13.49 2.50 -2.17
C ILE A 82 -14.50 2.94 -3.25
N VAL A 83 -15.79 2.90 -2.93
CA VAL A 83 -16.83 3.33 -3.87
C VAL A 83 -16.68 4.80 -4.26
N GLU A 84 -16.33 5.67 -3.30
CA GLU A 84 -16.05 7.07 -3.58
C GLU A 84 -14.87 7.28 -4.53
N GLN A 85 -13.82 6.41 -4.48
CA GLN A 85 -12.73 6.51 -5.45
C GLN A 85 -13.25 6.31 -6.89
N TYR A 86 -14.16 5.35 -7.09
CA TYR A 86 -14.78 5.14 -8.41
C TYR A 86 -15.64 6.33 -8.88
N LEU A 87 -16.31 7.02 -7.96
CA LEU A 87 -17.11 8.20 -8.28
C LEU A 87 -16.24 9.43 -8.56
N LYS A 88 -15.16 9.61 -7.79
CA LYS A 88 -14.27 10.77 -7.91
C LYS A 88 -13.27 10.67 -9.06
N ARG A 89 -12.94 9.43 -9.48
CA ARG A 89 -11.89 9.17 -10.47
C ARG A 89 -12.39 8.17 -11.51
N PRO A 90 -12.82 8.64 -12.70
CA PRO A 90 -13.32 7.75 -13.75
C PRO A 90 -12.32 6.70 -14.23
N ASP A 91 -11.01 6.98 -14.11
CA ASP A 91 -9.90 6.11 -14.49
C ASP A 91 -9.44 5.17 -13.36
N PHE A 92 -10.01 5.31 -12.16
CA PHE A 92 -9.65 4.46 -11.02
C PHE A 92 -9.95 2.99 -11.28
N VAL A 93 -8.95 2.14 -11.16
CA VAL A 93 -9.02 0.69 -11.40
C VAL A 93 -8.09 -0.05 -10.45
N ILE A 94 -8.59 -1.11 -9.82
CA ILE A 94 -7.79 -2.03 -9.03
C ILE A 94 -7.54 -3.30 -9.87
N LYS A 95 -6.29 -3.53 -10.30
CA LYS A 95 -5.96 -4.62 -11.25
C LYS A 95 -5.80 -5.99 -10.60
N ASN A 96 -5.22 -6.07 -9.41
CA ASN A 96 -4.75 -7.34 -8.86
C ASN A 96 -5.60 -7.89 -7.71
N SER A 97 -5.77 -7.14 -6.63
CA SER A 97 -6.43 -7.63 -5.42
C SER A 97 -7.28 -6.56 -4.76
N MET A 98 -8.58 -6.58 -5.09
CA MET A 98 -9.54 -5.68 -4.48
C MET A 98 -9.80 -6.03 -3.01
N THR A 99 -9.81 -7.32 -2.66
CA THR A 99 -9.90 -7.76 -1.27
C THR A 99 -8.67 -7.36 -0.45
N GLY A 100 -7.47 -7.40 -1.04
CA GLY A 100 -6.25 -6.92 -0.41
C GLY A 100 -6.28 -5.40 -0.17
N TYR A 101 -6.77 -4.63 -1.14
CA TYR A 101 -6.95 -3.18 -1.01
C TYR A 101 -7.96 -2.85 0.10
N LEU A 102 -9.11 -3.53 0.11
CA LEU A 102 -10.12 -3.40 1.16
C LEU A 102 -9.56 -3.74 2.54
N PHE A 103 -8.80 -4.85 2.66
CA PHE A 103 -8.23 -5.25 3.95
C PHE A 103 -7.31 -4.17 4.53
N LYS A 104 -6.51 -3.54 3.71
CA LYS A 104 -5.66 -2.41 4.13
C LYS A 104 -6.47 -1.20 4.55
N ARG A 105 -7.55 -0.90 3.82
CA ARG A 105 -8.45 0.17 4.21
C ARG A 105 -9.12 -0.12 5.55
N VAL A 106 -9.53 -1.36 5.80
CA VAL A 106 -10.04 -1.81 7.11
C VAL A 106 -8.99 -1.60 8.21
N GLN A 107 -7.75 -1.99 7.98
CA GLN A 107 -6.67 -1.76 8.96
C GLN A 107 -6.48 -0.27 9.25
N PHE A 108 -6.58 0.58 8.23
CA PHE A 108 -6.51 2.03 8.40
C PHE A 108 -7.65 2.56 9.29
N GLU A 109 -8.90 2.10 9.09
CA GLU A 109 -10.04 2.49 9.92
C GLU A 109 -9.91 2.04 11.39
N LEU A 110 -9.27 0.88 11.61
CA LEU A 110 -9.10 0.31 12.95
C LEU A 110 -7.93 0.92 13.73
N TYR A 111 -6.83 1.23 13.06
CA TYR A 111 -5.57 1.61 13.71
C TYR A 111 -5.15 3.06 13.44
N GLY A 112 -5.83 3.77 12.53
CA GLY A 112 -5.53 5.15 12.16
C GLY A 112 -4.28 5.30 11.28
N LYS A 113 -3.94 6.55 10.95
CA LYS A 113 -2.83 6.90 10.05
C LYS A 113 -1.42 6.52 10.54
N ASN A 114 -1.27 6.12 11.80
CA ASN A 114 0.04 5.89 12.41
C ASN A 114 0.65 4.50 12.14
N THR A 115 0.02 3.66 11.35
CA THR A 115 0.67 2.46 10.86
C THR A 115 1.53 2.84 9.66
N ARG A 116 2.85 2.96 9.87
CA ARG A 116 3.87 3.21 8.83
C ARG A 116 3.76 2.31 7.58
N HIS A 117 2.91 1.31 7.60
CA HIS A 117 2.60 0.42 6.49
C HIS A 117 1.51 0.96 5.55
N CYS A 118 0.59 1.85 6.01
CA CYS A 118 -0.47 2.36 5.15
C CYS A 118 0.03 3.35 4.11
N ASP A 119 0.95 4.25 4.48
CA ASP A 119 1.44 5.29 3.57
C ASP A 119 2.29 4.72 2.42
N GLN A 120 3.12 3.71 2.70
CA GLN A 120 3.93 3.06 1.67
C GLN A 120 3.11 2.21 0.70
N MET A 121 1.93 1.74 1.10
CA MET A 121 1.12 0.83 0.30
C MET A 121 0.03 1.51 -0.52
N LEU A 122 -0.42 2.71 -0.16
CA LEU A 122 -1.24 3.57 -1.01
C LEU A 122 -0.45 4.00 -2.26
N ILE A 123 0.86 4.21 -2.12
CA ILE A 123 1.77 4.52 -3.22
C ILE A 123 1.96 3.30 -4.17
N PHE A 124 1.94 2.07 -3.63
CA PHE A 124 2.18 0.85 -4.42
C PHE A 124 1.01 0.45 -5.34
N TYR A 125 -0.21 0.94 -5.08
CA TYR A 125 -1.40 0.59 -5.85
C TYR A 125 -1.85 1.66 -6.86
N GLY A 126 -1.04 2.69 -7.10
CA GLY A 126 -1.29 3.66 -8.16
C GLY A 126 -2.40 4.67 -7.85
N ASP A 127 -2.84 4.76 -6.60
CA ASP A 127 -3.96 5.60 -6.18
C ASP A 127 -3.62 7.04 -5.85
N VAL A 128 -2.36 7.38 -5.86
CA VAL A 128 -1.92 8.76 -5.92
C VAL A 128 -1.49 8.96 -7.37
N PRO A 129 -2.13 9.86 -8.15
CA PRO A 129 -1.40 10.44 -9.23
C PRO A 129 -0.12 10.91 -8.55
N ALA A 130 1.03 10.35 -8.96
CA ALA A 130 2.28 10.93 -8.55
C ALA A 130 2.10 12.42 -8.82
N SER A 131 1.81 13.19 -7.75
CA SER A 131 2.06 14.60 -7.86
C SER A 131 3.46 14.61 -8.43
N LYS A 132 3.67 15.31 -9.52
CA LYS A 132 4.97 15.54 -10.09
C LYS A 132 5.79 16.45 -9.15
N GLU A 133 5.64 16.26 -7.85
CA GLU A 133 6.65 16.60 -6.89
C GLU A 133 7.81 15.70 -7.27
N ALA A 134 8.79 16.30 -7.89
CA ALA A 134 10.03 15.68 -8.28
C ALA A 134 10.44 14.79 -7.11
N LYS A 135 10.56 13.49 -7.36
CA LYS A 135 11.01 12.54 -6.33
C LYS A 135 12.23 13.18 -5.73
N LYS A 136 12.14 13.62 -4.47
CA LYS A 136 13.30 14.20 -3.79
C LYS A 136 14.41 13.19 -3.93
N LYS A 137 15.41 13.54 -4.69
CA LYS A 137 16.56 12.68 -4.94
C LYS A 137 17.38 12.72 -3.68
N TYR A 138 17.42 11.61 -2.96
CA TYR A 138 18.24 11.46 -1.78
C TYR A 138 19.56 10.83 -2.19
N TYR A 139 20.66 11.38 -1.72
CA TYR A 139 21.98 10.79 -1.84
C TYR A 139 22.48 10.39 -0.46
N TYR A 140 23.22 9.32 -0.42
CA TYR A 140 23.86 8.85 0.80
C TYR A 140 25.35 9.20 0.72
N ILE A 141 25.86 9.86 1.74
CA ILE A 141 27.27 10.16 1.87
C ILE A 141 27.87 9.16 2.86
N VAL A 142 28.85 8.43 2.41
CA VAL A 142 29.64 7.51 3.23
C VAL A 142 31.01 8.11 3.45
N LYS A 143 31.33 8.43 4.71
CA LYS A 143 32.63 9.03 5.08
C LYS A 143 33.46 8.02 5.85
N ASP A 144 34.66 7.76 5.33
CA ASP A 144 35.69 6.99 6.04
C ASP A 144 36.39 7.91 7.07
N LYS A 145 36.26 7.56 8.34
CA LYS A 145 36.83 8.32 9.46
C LYS A 145 38.36 8.26 9.52
N ASN A 146 38.97 7.20 8.97
CA ASN A 146 40.40 7.05 9.00
C ASN A 146 41.08 7.92 7.95
N THR A 147 40.51 7.97 6.74
CA THR A 147 41.08 8.70 5.61
C THR A 147 40.47 10.08 5.40
N GLY A 148 39.30 10.36 6.01
CA GLY A 148 38.50 11.56 5.81
C GLY A 148 37.81 11.63 4.45
N LYS A 149 37.99 10.64 3.58
CA LYS A 149 37.36 10.60 2.26
C LYS A 149 35.86 10.37 2.37
N SER A 150 35.10 11.04 1.52
CA SER A 150 33.66 10.89 1.40
C SER A 150 33.28 10.40 0.01
N GLU A 151 32.37 9.48 -0.09
CA GLU A 151 31.82 8.94 -1.34
C GLU A 151 30.32 9.09 -1.31
N THR A 152 29.71 9.36 -2.48
CA THR A 152 28.28 9.57 -2.62
C THR A 152 27.66 8.39 -3.36
N PHE A 153 26.53 7.90 -2.88
CA PHE A 153 25.79 6.78 -3.44
C PHE A 153 24.32 7.17 -3.64
N GLU A 154 23.69 6.69 -4.69
CA GLU A 154 22.28 6.98 -4.97
C GLU A 154 21.32 6.07 -4.19
N SER A 155 21.78 4.92 -3.72
CA SER A 155 20.95 3.96 -3.00
C SER A 155 21.74 3.12 -1.99
N TYR A 156 21.00 2.50 -1.03
CA TYR A 156 21.61 1.50 -0.14
C TYR A 156 22.10 0.28 -0.91
N GLU A 157 21.39 -0.09 -1.95
CA GLU A 157 21.73 -1.23 -2.82
C GLU A 157 23.09 -1.00 -3.50
N GLU A 158 23.37 0.21 -3.96
CA GLU A 158 24.66 0.59 -4.52
C GLU A 158 25.78 0.50 -3.47
N ILE A 159 25.56 1.02 -2.25
CA ILE A 159 26.50 0.86 -1.13
C ILE A 159 26.77 -0.63 -0.87
N HIS A 160 25.75 -1.47 -0.93
CA HIS A 160 25.87 -2.89 -0.61
C HIS A 160 26.58 -3.71 -1.71
N LEU A 161 26.65 -3.19 -2.94
CA LEU A 161 27.45 -3.77 -4.04
C LEU A 161 28.96 -3.55 -3.82
N ASP A 162 29.33 -2.52 -3.09
CA ASP A 162 30.73 -2.28 -2.75
C ASP A 162 31.22 -3.34 -1.73
N LEU A 163 32.32 -4.01 -2.07
CA LEU A 163 32.90 -5.09 -1.25
C LEU A 163 33.17 -4.68 0.21
N ARG A 164 33.49 -3.39 0.45
CA ARG A 164 33.70 -2.84 1.79
C ARG A 164 32.47 -2.94 2.67
N PHE A 165 31.24 -2.85 2.06
CA PHE A 165 29.96 -2.78 2.75
C PHE A 165 29.10 -4.04 2.58
N LYS A 166 29.60 -5.09 1.93
CA LYS A 166 28.87 -6.35 1.69
C LYS A 166 28.25 -6.98 2.96
N THR A 167 28.83 -6.75 4.12
CA THR A 167 28.30 -7.26 5.41
C THR A 167 27.51 -6.23 6.21
N LEU A 168 27.33 -5.01 5.67
CA LEU A 168 26.54 -3.95 6.29
C LEU A 168 25.05 -4.28 6.18
N ARG A 169 24.41 -4.57 7.29
CA ARG A 169 22.96 -4.83 7.32
C ARG A 169 22.18 -3.53 7.23
N LYS A 170 21.09 -3.51 6.45
CA LYS A 170 20.22 -2.33 6.26
C LYS A 170 19.79 -1.67 7.58
N LYS A 171 19.50 -2.46 8.63
CA LYS A 171 19.21 -1.92 9.96
C LYS A 171 20.35 -1.07 10.53
N ARG A 172 21.59 -1.53 10.42
CA ARG A 172 22.78 -0.79 10.90
C ARG A 172 23.06 0.48 10.10
N PHE A 173 22.82 0.43 8.79
CA PHE A 173 22.91 1.59 7.92
C PHE A 173 21.89 2.68 8.32
N VAL A 174 20.62 2.30 8.52
CA VAL A 174 19.57 3.23 8.98
C VAL A 174 19.86 3.79 10.37
N GLU A 175 20.39 2.97 11.28
CA GLU A 175 20.84 3.44 12.61
C GLU A 175 21.99 4.44 12.49
N GLY A 176 22.88 4.23 11.54
CA GLY A 176 23.97 5.17 11.23
C GLY A 176 23.44 6.55 10.84
N ILE A 177 22.53 6.60 9.88
CA ILE A 177 21.90 7.85 9.42
C ILE A 177 21.11 8.55 10.54
N ARG A 178 20.29 7.80 11.29
CA ARG A 178 19.36 8.38 12.28
C ARG A 178 20.04 8.84 13.56
N TYR A 179 21.06 8.13 13.99
CA TYR A 179 21.67 8.30 15.32
C TYR A 179 23.14 8.62 15.26
N GLY A 180 23.72 8.87 14.07
CA GLY A 180 25.14 9.11 13.89
C GLY A 180 26.04 7.93 14.30
N LYS A 181 25.47 6.71 14.39
CA LYS A 181 26.26 5.52 14.76
C LYS A 181 27.17 5.11 13.62
N THR A 182 28.42 4.87 13.93
CA THR A 182 29.38 4.37 12.96
C THR A 182 29.29 2.84 12.81
N TRP A 183 29.57 2.38 11.61
CA TRP A 183 29.79 0.96 11.34
C TRP A 183 31.23 0.76 10.86
N LYS A 184 32.01 0.01 11.62
CA LYS A 184 33.46 -0.01 11.49
C LYS A 184 33.99 1.44 11.57
N ASN A 185 34.71 1.90 10.56
CA ASN A 185 35.28 3.26 10.48
C ASN A 185 34.44 4.21 9.62
N TYR A 186 33.21 3.84 9.24
CA TYR A 186 32.35 4.60 8.34
C TYR A 186 31.21 5.30 9.07
N SER A 187 30.95 6.55 8.72
CA SER A 187 29.72 7.27 9.06
C SER A 187 28.85 7.43 7.82
N PHE A 188 27.54 7.55 8.04
CA PHE A 188 26.54 7.63 6.99
C PHE A 188 25.67 8.85 7.20
N ASP A 189 25.50 9.64 6.16
CA ASP A 189 24.63 10.80 6.12
C ASP A 189 23.69 10.70 4.92
N MET A 190 22.55 11.37 4.98
CA MET A 190 21.59 11.46 3.90
C MET A 190 21.35 12.93 3.56
N VAL A 191 21.55 13.28 2.30
CA VAL A 191 21.37 14.63 1.78
C VAL A 191 20.27 14.66 0.74
N ASN A 192 19.44 15.68 0.76
CA ASN A 192 18.44 15.97 -0.26
C ASN A 192 19.04 16.93 -1.29
N GLU A 193 18.77 16.69 -2.57
CA GLU A 193 18.93 17.69 -3.61
C GLU A 193 17.89 18.79 -3.51
#